data_cd25f879fbc5a84e7b5d543b56f10508
#
_entry.id   cd25f879fbc5a84e7b5d543b56f10508
#
_cell.length_a   1.000
_cell.length_b   1.000
_cell.length_c   1.000
_cell.angle_alpha   90.00
_cell.angle_beta   90.00
_cell.angle_gamma   90.00
#
_symmetry.space_group_name_H-M   'P 1'
#
loop_
_entity.id
_entity.type
_entity.pdbx_description
1 polymer ?
#
loop_
_entity_poly.entity_id
_entity_poly.type
_entity_poly.pdbx_seq_one_letter_code
_entity_poly.pdbx_strand_id
1 'polypeptide(L)'
;MPILLVVYISNVGLNNIFWPIITALIFAWMGDVLLVKIDNILCFKLGLASFLIGHLLYIVAMYKFAQPFHIPVLLVSILIAGCFGVIAFKAVKPSKEMKIPVIAYETIIMLMAIFACQLFMCQNSAFGALVFAGSMCFVVSDTFLALETFRGYKIYFLVMFTYISAQLIIILGFCAL
;
A
#
# COMPACT_ATOMS: atom_id res chain seq x y z
N MET A 1 9.90 -5.75 -7.76
CA MET A 1 9.33 -6.68 -6.76
C MET A 1 10.08 -8.00 -6.61
N PRO A 2 10.54 -8.74 -7.65
CA PRO A 2 11.28 -10.00 -7.45
C PRO A 2 12.52 -9.90 -6.55
N ILE A 3 13.27 -8.79 -6.65
CA ILE A 3 14.44 -8.55 -5.79
C ILE A 3 14.04 -8.48 -4.31
N LEU A 4 12.94 -7.78 -3.99
CA LEU A 4 12.44 -7.67 -2.61
C LEU A 4 11.98 -9.02 -2.07
N LEU A 5 11.41 -9.87 -2.93
CA LEU A 5 11.05 -11.24 -2.57
C LEU A 5 12.29 -12.06 -2.17
N VAL A 6 13.36 -11.97 -2.95
CA VAL A 6 14.63 -12.64 -2.63
C VAL A 6 15.22 -12.09 -1.32
N VAL A 7 15.24 -10.75 -1.15
CA VAL A 7 15.70 -10.11 0.10
C VAL A 7 14.89 -10.61 1.30
N TYR A 8 13.56 -10.66 1.20
CA TYR A 8 12.71 -11.15 2.28
C TYR A 8 13.02 -12.60 2.65
N ILE A 9 13.05 -13.51 1.66
CA ILE A 9 13.32 -14.94 1.88
C ILE A 9 14.73 -15.16 2.47
N SER A 10 15.72 -14.42 1.98
CA SER A 10 17.11 -14.54 2.46
C SER A 10 17.27 -14.09 3.91
N ASN A 11 16.51 -13.08 4.37
CA ASN A 11 16.61 -12.59 5.75
C ASN A 11 15.79 -13.43 6.73
N VAL A 12 14.57 -13.84 6.34
CA VAL A 12 13.63 -14.55 7.23
C VAL A 12 13.90 -16.07 7.25
N GLY A 13 14.48 -16.59 6.18
CA GLY A 13 14.72 -18.03 5.98
C GLY A 13 13.45 -18.78 5.56
N LEU A 14 13.64 -19.92 4.87
CA LEU A 14 12.52 -20.68 4.28
C LEU A 14 11.50 -21.21 5.32
N ASN A 15 11.96 -21.48 6.54
CA ASN A 15 11.11 -22.06 7.60
C ASN A 15 10.21 -21.03 8.30
N ASN A 16 10.54 -19.73 8.20
CA ASN A 16 9.82 -18.65 8.88
C ASN A 16 9.04 -17.74 7.92
N ILE A 17 8.80 -18.23 6.70
CA ILE A 17 8.09 -17.47 5.68
C ILE A 17 6.67 -17.14 6.15
N PHE A 18 6.34 -15.85 6.09
CA PHE A 18 4.97 -15.40 6.27
C PHE A 18 4.30 -15.19 4.91
N TRP A 19 3.51 -16.17 4.48
CA TRP A 19 2.93 -16.26 3.15
C TRP A 19 2.16 -15.01 2.66
N PRO A 20 1.41 -14.27 3.52
CA PRO A 20 0.77 -13.03 3.08
C PRO A 20 1.74 -12.01 2.49
N ILE A 21 2.98 -11.94 2.97
CA ILE A 21 4.00 -11.01 2.45
C ILE A 21 4.46 -11.45 1.05
N ILE A 22 4.75 -12.74 0.87
CA ILE A 22 5.16 -13.27 -0.44
C ILE A 22 4.08 -13.05 -1.48
N THR A 23 2.84 -13.41 -1.14
CA THR A 23 1.71 -13.25 -2.05
C THR A 23 1.43 -11.78 -2.36
N ALA A 24 1.57 -10.87 -1.37
CA ALA A 24 1.46 -9.43 -1.60
C ALA A 24 2.51 -8.92 -2.62
N LEU A 25 3.77 -9.36 -2.50
CA LEU A 25 4.83 -8.99 -3.44
C LEU A 25 4.58 -9.54 -4.85
N ILE A 26 4.02 -10.76 -4.97
CA ILE A 26 3.65 -11.35 -6.27
C ILE A 26 2.54 -10.51 -6.92
N PHE A 27 1.48 -10.15 -6.18
CA PHE A 27 0.41 -9.31 -6.70
C PHE A 27 0.90 -7.89 -7.04
N ALA A 28 1.81 -7.31 -6.24
CA ALA A 28 2.44 -6.04 -6.57
C ALA A 28 3.23 -6.14 -7.89
N TRP A 29 4.01 -7.21 -8.08
CA TRP A 29 4.73 -7.44 -9.34
C TRP A 29 3.78 -7.61 -10.55
N MET A 30 2.70 -8.36 -10.38
CA MET A 30 1.67 -8.47 -11.43
C MET A 30 1.08 -7.10 -11.77
N GLY A 31 0.81 -6.27 -10.76
CA GLY A 31 0.35 -4.90 -10.93
C GLY A 31 1.35 -4.06 -11.72
N ASP A 32 2.65 -4.13 -11.38
CA ASP A 32 3.72 -3.44 -12.11
C ASP A 32 3.72 -3.80 -13.60
N VAL A 33 3.64 -5.11 -13.92
CA VAL A 33 3.62 -5.59 -15.31
C VAL A 33 2.38 -5.10 -16.07
N LEU A 34 1.22 -5.09 -15.42
CA LEU A 34 -0.02 -4.63 -16.04
C LEU A 34 -0.03 -3.12 -16.28
N LEU A 35 0.54 -2.33 -15.37
CA LEU A 35 0.64 -0.88 -15.50
C LEU A 35 1.67 -0.40 -16.53
N VAL A 36 2.52 -1.26 -17.06
CA VAL A 36 3.37 -0.92 -18.23
C VAL A 36 2.51 -0.46 -19.42
N LYS A 37 1.26 -1.00 -19.53
CA LYS A 37 0.28 -0.62 -20.56
C LYS A 37 -0.83 0.26 -19.99
N ILE A 38 -0.46 1.35 -19.33
CA ILE A 38 -1.40 2.23 -18.61
C ILE A 38 -2.46 2.84 -19.55
N ASP A 39 -2.16 3.03 -20.83
CA ASP A 39 -3.09 3.54 -21.83
C ASP A 39 -4.24 2.57 -22.14
N ASN A 40 -4.07 1.28 -21.83
CA ASN A 40 -5.13 0.29 -21.98
C ASN A 40 -5.95 0.24 -20.67
N ILE A 41 -7.21 0.70 -20.77
CA ILE A 41 -8.12 0.78 -19.61
C ILE A 41 -8.34 -0.56 -18.90
N LEU A 42 -8.30 -1.69 -19.64
CA LEU A 42 -8.44 -3.02 -19.05
C LEU A 42 -7.16 -3.38 -18.25
N CYS A 43 -5.98 -3.17 -18.84
CA CYS A 43 -4.71 -3.39 -18.16
C CYS A 43 -4.60 -2.52 -16.91
N PHE A 44 -5.01 -1.25 -17.01
CA PHE A 44 -5.04 -0.34 -15.87
C PHE A 44 -5.96 -0.85 -14.74
N LYS A 45 -7.20 -1.25 -15.06
CA LYS A 45 -8.14 -1.79 -14.06
C LYS A 45 -7.63 -3.08 -13.42
N LEU A 46 -7.05 -3.98 -14.21
CA LEU A 46 -6.47 -5.24 -13.70
C LEU A 46 -5.23 -4.98 -12.83
N GLY A 47 -4.39 -4.01 -13.22
CA GLY A 47 -3.25 -3.56 -12.42
C GLY A 47 -3.70 -3.02 -11.06
N LEU A 48 -4.71 -2.13 -11.06
CA LEU A 48 -5.32 -1.61 -9.84
C LEU A 48 -5.88 -2.73 -8.95
N ALA A 49 -6.60 -3.69 -9.53
CA ALA A 49 -7.13 -4.85 -8.81
C ALA A 49 -6.03 -5.72 -8.20
N SER A 50 -4.93 -5.92 -8.92
CA SER A 50 -3.76 -6.66 -8.44
C SER A 50 -3.13 -5.98 -7.22
N PHE A 51 -2.88 -4.67 -7.30
CA PHE A 51 -2.37 -3.90 -6.15
C PHE A 51 -3.35 -3.91 -4.97
N LEU A 52 -4.66 -3.79 -5.23
CA LEU A 52 -5.68 -3.87 -4.19
C LEU A 52 -5.60 -5.18 -3.42
N ILE A 53 -5.45 -6.32 -4.11
CA ILE A 53 -5.25 -7.62 -3.46
C ILE A 53 -3.94 -7.62 -2.65
N GLY A 54 -2.86 -7.06 -3.19
CA GLY A 54 -1.60 -6.90 -2.46
C GLY A 54 -1.76 -6.11 -1.15
N HIS A 55 -2.49 -5.00 -1.17
CA HIS A 55 -2.77 -4.19 0.03
C HIS A 55 -3.64 -4.94 1.05
N LEU A 56 -4.64 -5.71 0.60
CA LEU A 56 -5.43 -6.57 1.48
C LEU A 56 -4.55 -7.62 2.18
N LEU A 57 -3.59 -8.21 1.47
CA LEU A 57 -2.65 -9.16 2.04
C LEU A 57 -1.70 -8.51 3.06
N TYR A 58 -1.27 -7.26 2.82
CA TYR A 58 -0.53 -6.49 3.82
C TYR A 58 -1.40 -6.19 5.05
N ILE A 59 -2.67 -5.85 4.90
CA ILE A 59 -3.60 -5.68 6.03
C ILE A 59 -3.70 -6.98 6.84
N VAL A 60 -3.88 -8.12 6.19
CA VAL A 60 -3.91 -9.44 6.86
C VAL A 60 -2.60 -9.69 7.62
N ALA A 61 -1.46 -9.35 7.03
CA ALA A 61 -0.16 -9.47 7.68
C ALA A 61 -0.05 -8.59 8.93
N MET A 62 -0.47 -7.32 8.83
CA MET A 62 -0.42 -6.36 9.93
C MET A 62 -1.40 -6.72 11.04
N TYR A 63 -2.62 -7.18 10.70
CA TYR A 63 -3.65 -7.54 11.66
C TYR A 63 -3.17 -8.55 12.70
N LYS A 64 -2.38 -9.53 12.28
CA LYS A 64 -1.81 -10.56 13.18
C LYS A 64 -1.00 -9.96 14.34
N PHE A 65 -0.33 -8.82 14.10
CA PHE A 65 0.59 -8.20 15.06
C PHE A 65 0.06 -6.91 15.68
N ALA A 66 -1.06 -6.37 15.18
CA ALA A 66 -1.66 -5.11 15.62
C ALA A 66 -2.68 -5.29 16.78
N GLN A 67 -2.54 -6.32 17.57
CA GLN A 67 -3.44 -6.61 18.70
C GLN A 67 -2.73 -6.40 20.06
N PRO A 68 -3.44 -5.91 21.09
CA PRO A 68 -4.83 -5.41 21.09
C PRO A 68 -4.95 -4.02 20.44
N PHE A 69 -6.10 -3.72 19.83
CA PHE A 69 -6.32 -2.41 19.21
C PHE A 69 -6.42 -1.29 20.24
N HIS A 70 -5.75 -0.18 19.96
CA HIS A 70 -5.89 1.08 20.69
C HIS A 70 -7.08 1.88 20.15
N ILE A 71 -8.24 1.77 20.79
CA ILE A 71 -9.49 2.40 20.30
C ILE A 71 -9.37 3.91 20.04
N PRO A 72 -8.75 4.74 20.91
CA PRO A 72 -8.58 6.16 20.61
C PRO A 72 -7.77 6.40 19.32
N VAL A 73 -6.67 5.64 19.15
CA VAL A 73 -5.84 5.73 17.93
C VAL A 73 -6.62 5.30 16.70
N LEU A 74 -7.43 4.23 16.81
CA LEU A 74 -8.29 3.78 15.72
C LEU A 74 -9.27 4.87 15.27
N LEU A 75 -9.96 5.51 16.20
CA LEU A 75 -10.93 6.57 15.89
C LEU A 75 -10.26 7.77 15.25
N VAL A 76 -9.11 8.22 15.76
CA VAL A 76 -8.36 9.34 15.20
C VAL A 76 -7.82 9.00 13.81
N SER A 77 -7.26 7.80 13.61
CA SER A 77 -6.75 7.39 12.30
C SER A 77 -7.85 7.24 11.25
N ILE A 78 -9.04 6.75 11.62
CA ILE A 78 -10.21 6.71 10.73
C ILE A 78 -10.62 8.14 10.31
N LEU A 79 -10.67 9.09 11.26
CA LEU A 79 -11.02 10.47 10.96
C LEU A 79 -10.02 11.11 10.01
N ILE A 80 -8.72 10.96 10.28
CA ILE A 80 -7.64 11.52 9.44
C ILE A 80 -7.69 10.89 8.04
N ALA A 81 -7.79 9.56 7.95
CA ALA A 81 -7.88 8.84 6.69
C ALA A 81 -9.11 9.27 5.87
N GLY A 82 -10.26 9.42 6.52
CA GLY A 82 -11.48 9.90 5.87
C GLY A 82 -11.35 11.33 5.33
N CYS A 83 -10.78 12.24 6.13
CA CYS A 83 -10.52 13.62 5.68
C CYS A 83 -9.55 13.64 4.49
N PHE A 84 -8.44 12.88 4.58
CA PHE A 84 -7.46 12.80 3.50
C PHE A 84 -8.09 12.20 2.23
N GLY A 85 -8.84 11.10 2.33
CA GLY A 85 -9.52 10.47 1.21
C GLY A 85 -10.48 11.42 0.48
N VAL A 86 -11.27 12.21 1.22
CA VAL A 86 -12.15 13.22 0.60
C VAL A 86 -11.34 14.29 -0.14
N ILE A 87 -10.23 14.74 0.43
CA ILE A 87 -9.36 15.77 -0.19
C ILE A 87 -8.70 15.19 -1.45
N ALA A 88 -8.12 13.99 -1.37
CA ALA A 88 -7.47 13.30 -2.47
C ALA A 88 -8.45 13.05 -3.62
N PHE A 89 -9.64 12.51 -3.33
CA PHE A 89 -10.68 12.28 -4.32
C PHE A 89 -11.10 13.55 -5.06
N LYS A 90 -11.28 14.68 -4.34
CA LYS A 90 -11.59 15.98 -4.94
C LYS A 90 -10.45 16.52 -5.80
N ALA A 91 -9.19 16.26 -5.42
CA ALA A 91 -8.01 16.68 -6.17
C ALA A 91 -7.84 15.85 -7.45
N VAL A 92 -8.00 14.54 -7.37
CA VAL A 92 -7.81 13.57 -8.46
C VAL A 92 -8.87 13.71 -9.55
N LYS A 93 -10.14 13.88 -9.20
CA LYS A 93 -11.30 14.00 -10.13
C LYS A 93 -11.34 12.87 -11.18
N PRO A 94 -11.50 11.61 -10.77
CA PRO A 94 -11.52 10.48 -11.71
C PRO A 94 -12.67 10.57 -12.69
N SER A 95 -12.54 9.97 -13.88
CA SER A 95 -13.61 9.84 -14.87
C SER A 95 -14.81 9.06 -14.30
N LYS A 96 -15.99 9.22 -14.90
CA LYS A 96 -17.21 8.55 -14.40
C LYS A 96 -17.05 7.04 -14.26
N GLU A 97 -16.37 6.40 -15.22
CA GLU A 97 -16.14 4.96 -15.25
C GLU A 97 -15.12 4.49 -14.21
N MET A 98 -14.23 5.37 -13.78
CA MET A 98 -13.15 5.06 -12.83
C MET A 98 -13.47 5.46 -11.40
N LYS A 99 -14.62 6.14 -11.14
CA LYS A 99 -14.99 6.58 -9.79
C LYS A 99 -15.05 5.42 -8.80
N ILE A 100 -15.78 4.35 -9.13
CA ILE A 100 -15.96 3.21 -8.23
C ILE A 100 -14.63 2.46 -8.00
N PRO A 101 -13.85 2.08 -9.04
CA PRO A 101 -12.53 1.49 -8.85
C PRO A 101 -11.59 2.33 -7.99
N VAL A 102 -11.52 3.64 -8.22
CA VAL A 102 -10.65 4.56 -7.47
C VAL A 102 -11.09 4.66 -6.01
N ILE A 103 -12.39 4.81 -5.73
CA ILE A 103 -12.89 4.85 -4.34
C ILE A 103 -12.59 3.55 -3.61
N ALA A 104 -12.85 2.40 -4.23
CA ALA A 104 -12.57 1.10 -3.62
C ALA A 104 -11.08 0.94 -3.30
N TYR A 105 -10.22 1.30 -4.26
CA TYR A 105 -8.78 1.24 -4.10
C TYR A 105 -8.28 2.18 -3.00
N GLU A 106 -8.70 3.44 -3.01
CA GLU A 106 -8.36 4.43 -2.00
C GLU A 106 -8.80 4.00 -0.59
N THR A 107 -10.00 3.42 -0.48
CA THR A 107 -10.51 2.89 0.81
C THR A 107 -9.59 1.80 1.36
N ILE A 108 -9.14 0.86 0.54
CA ILE A 108 -8.25 -0.22 0.98
C ILE A 108 -6.87 0.29 1.39
N ILE A 109 -6.33 1.26 0.66
CA ILE A 109 -5.02 1.84 1.02
C ILE A 109 -5.10 2.64 2.32
N MET A 110 -6.21 3.36 2.55
CA MET A 110 -6.45 4.04 3.83
C MET A 110 -6.62 3.04 4.98
N LEU A 111 -7.32 1.92 4.76
CA LEU A 111 -7.40 0.83 5.72
C LEU A 111 -6.00 0.28 6.04
N MET A 112 -5.15 0.04 5.04
CA MET A 112 -3.78 -0.40 5.27
C MET A 112 -3.01 0.59 6.15
N ALA A 113 -3.14 1.89 5.90
CA ALA A 113 -2.52 2.93 6.72
C ALA A 113 -3.01 2.94 8.17
N ILE A 114 -4.32 2.71 8.39
CA ILE A 114 -4.92 2.59 9.73
C ILE A 114 -4.35 1.38 10.47
N PHE A 115 -4.27 0.21 9.81
CA PHE A 115 -3.68 -1.00 10.41
C PHE A 115 -2.19 -0.84 10.71
N ALA A 116 -1.45 -0.16 9.84
CA ALA A 116 -0.04 0.15 10.06
C ALA A 116 0.15 1.11 11.26
N CYS A 117 -0.75 2.09 11.43
CA CYS A 117 -0.76 2.98 12.59
C CYS A 117 -1.03 2.20 13.88
N GLN A 118 -2.02 1.29 13.88
CA GLN A 118 -2.29 0.40 15.02
C GLN A 118 -1.07 -0.47 15.34
N LEU A 119 -0.46 -1.07 14.33
CA LEU A 119 0.73 -1.89 14.49
C LEU A 119 1.88 -1.10 15.15
N PHE A 120 2.13 0.11 14.69
CA PHE A 120 3.16 0.99 15.26
C PHE A 120 2.90 1.30 16.74
N MET A 121 1.65 1.59 17.09
CA MET A 121 1.27 1.88 18.49
C MET A 121 1.32 0.66 19.39
N CYS A 122 1.00 -0.54 18.85
CA CYS A 122 1.01 -1.78 19.64
C CYS A 122 2.44 -2.32 19.86
N GLN A 123 3.26 -2.30 18.81
CA GLN A 123 4.58 -2.95 18.85
C GLN A 123 5.66 -2.05 19.45
N ASN A 124 5.53 -0.71 19.32
CA ASN A 124 6.55 0.28 19.73
C ASN A 124 7.99 -0.16 19.42
N SER A 125 8.20 -0.69 18.21
CA SER A 125 9.43 -1.32 17.74
C SER A 125 9.83 -0.81 16.37
N ALA A 126 11.05 -1.09 15.93
CA ALA A 126 11.52 -0.79 14.58
C ALA A 126 10.60 -1.41 13.51
N PHE A 127 10.09 -2.63 13.75
CA PHE A 127 9.11 -3.29 12.88
C PHE A 127 7.88 -2.41 12.66
N GLY A 128 7.19 -2.02 13.75
CA GLY A 128 5.99 -1.17 13.65
C GLY A 128 6.26 0.17 12.98
N ALA A 129 7.39 0.83 13.32
CA ALA A 129 7.78 2.11 12.76
C ALA A 129 8.06 2.03 11.24
N LEU A 130 8.80 1.02 10.80
CA LEU A 130 9.10 0.81 9.38
C LEU A 130 7.85 0.48 8.58
N VAL A 131 7.00 -0.42 9.06
CA VAL A 131 5.76 -0.77 8.37
C VAL A 131 4.83 0.44 8.25
N PHE A 132 4.72 1.26 9.30
CA PHE A 132 3.94 2.50 9.26
C PHE A 132 4.52 3.51 8.27
N ALA A 133 5.83 3.78 8.32
CA ALA A 133 6.50 4.71 7.39
C ALA A 133 6.33 4.26 5.92
N GLY A 134 6.53 2.96 5.64
CA GLY A 134 6.33 2.40 4.31
C GLY A 134 4.87 2.51 3.83
N SER A 135 3.91 2.31 4.72
CA SER A 135 2.48 2.47 4.40
C SER A 135 2.13 3.93 4.07
N MET A 136 2.74 4.90 4.76
CA MET A 136 2.58 6.32 4.41
C MET A 136 3.20 6.65 3.05
N CYS A 137 4.35 6.06 2.72
CA CYS A 137 4.95 6.20 1.38
C CYS A 137 4.03 5.64 0.29
N PHE A 138 3.29 4.54 0.55
CA PHE A 138 2.29 4.02 -0.37
C PHE A 138 1.14 5.00 -0.59
N VAL A 139 0.56 5.55 0.47
CA VAL A 139 -0.51 6.56 0.36
C VAL A 139 -0.08 7.73 -0.53
N VAL A 140 1.16 8.21 -0.34
CA VAL A 140 1.72 9.30 -1.15
C VAL A 140 1.93 8.86 -2.61
N SER A 141 2.52 7.68 -2.83
CA SER A 141 2.76 7.12 -4.16
C SER A 141 1.48 7.01 -4.98
N ASP A 142 0.43 6.44 -4.37
CA ASP A 142 -0.82 6.19 -5.09
C ASP A 142 -1.63 7.47 -5.33
N THR A 143 -1.50 8.45 -4.42
CA THR A 143 -2.02 9.78 -4.68
C THR A 143 -1.32 10.42 -5.88
N PHE A 144 0.00 10.29 -6.00
CA PHE A 144 0.76 10.77 -7.16
C PHE A 144 0.38 10.02 -8.44
N LEU A 145 0.26 8.69 -8.39
CA LEU A 145 -0.20 7.89 -9.53
C LEU A 145 -1.59 8.34 -10.01
N ALA A 146 -2.51 8.58 -9.10
CA ALA A 146 -3.85 9.06 -9.43
C ALA A 146 -3.82 10.47 -10.04
N LEU A 147 -2.99 11.38 -9.52
CA LEU A 147 -2.82 12.72 -10.07
C LEU A 147 -2.18 12.66 -11.47
N GLU A 148 -1.18 11.82 -11.69
CA GLU A 148 -0.58 11.59 -13.01
C GLU A 148 -1.62 11.08 -14.01
N THR A 149 -2.35 10.04 -13.62
CA THR A 149 -3.32 9.35 -14.49
C THR A 149 -4.52 10.22 -14.85
N PHE A 150 -5.11 10.92 -13.88
CA PHE A 150 -6.39 11.62 -14.07
C PHE A 150 -6.25 13.13 -14.29
N ARG A 151 -5.10 13.71 -13.91
CA ARG A 151 -4.84 15.16 -14.06
C ARG A 151 -3.75 15.48 -15.05
N GLY A 152 -3.01 14.45 -15.54
CA GLY A 152 -1.97 14.60 -16.54
C GLY A 152 -0.68 15.25 -15.99
N TYR A 153 -0.45 15.21 -14.66
CA TYR A 153 0.82 15.66 -14.09
C TYR A 153 1.94 14.72 -14.53
N LYS A 154 3.09 15.27 -14.92
CA LYS A 154 4.28 14.49 -15.28
C LYS A 154 5.18 14.26 -14.08
N ILE A 155 4.76 13.38 -13.17
CA ILE A 155 5.44 13.12 -11.89
C ILE A 155 5.85 11.65 -11.72
N TYR A 156 5.99 10.92 -12.83
CA TYR A 156 6.34 9.50 -12.85
C TYR A 156 7.52 9.15 -11.95
N PHE A 157 8.57 9.98 -11.94
CA PHE A 157 9.73 9.75 -11.06
C PHE A 157 9.34 9.72 -9.57
N LEU A 158 8.46 10.65 -9.12
CA LEU A 158 8.00 10.68 -7.74
C LEU A 158 7.13 9.46 -7.41
N VAL A 159 6.26 9.04 -8.34
CA VAL A 159 5.45 7.83 -8.19
C VAL A 159 6.37 6.62 -7.97
N MET A 160 7.33 6.40 -8.86
CA MET A 160 8.22 5.24 -8.78
C MET A 160 9.13 5.29 -7.55
N PHE A 161 9.67 6.47 -7.22
CA PHE A 161 10.53 6.62 -6.04
C PHE A 161 9.78 6.30 -4.74
N THR A 162 8.58 6.89 -4.56
CA THR A 162 7.77 6.67 -3.34
C THR A 162 7.25 5.23 -3.27
N TYR A 163 6.88 4.63 -4.40
CA TYR A 163 6.44 3.25 -4.50
C TYR A 163 7.54 2.24 -4.12
N ILE A 164 8.72 2.36 -4.73
CA ILE A 164 9.84 1.47 -4.44
C ILE A 164 10.29 1.63 -2.98
N SER A 165 10.32 2.86 -2.48
CA SER A 165 10.63 3.15 -1.08
C SER A 165 9.61 2.52 -0.14
N ALA A 166 8.31 2.64 -0.45
CA ALA A 166 7.24 2.04 0.33
C ALA A 166 7.41 0.52 0.46
N GLN A 167 7.57 -0.18 -0.67
CA GLN A 167 7.77 -1.62 -0.70
C GLN A 167 9.02 -2.04 0.08
N LEU A 168 10.15 -1.36 -0.16
CA LEU A 168 11.41 -1.67 0.52
C LEU A 168 11.28 -1.51 2.04
N ILE A 169 10.73 -0.38 2.50
CA ILE A 169 10.61 -0.07 3.94
C ILE A 169 9.66 -1.06 4.63
N ILE A 170 8.53 -1.43 4.00
CA ILE A 170 7.62 -2.45 4.55
C ILE A 170 8.34 -3.79 4.68
N ILE A 171 9.05 -4.23 3.63
CA ILE A 171 9.76 -5.52 3.65
C ILE A 171 10.86 -5.53 4.69
N LEU A 172 11.64 -4.45 4.82
CA LEU A 172 12.64 -4.32 5.88
C LEU A 172 12.00 -4.38 7.28
N GLY A 173 10.81 -3.79 7.44
CA GLY A 173 10.04 -3.94 8.67
C GLY A 173 9.74 -5.41 8.98
N PHE A 174 9.21 -6.16 8.03
CA PHE A 174 8.93 -7.59 8.22
C PHE A 174 10.18 -8.48 8.32
N CYS A 175 11.34 -8.02 7.89
CA CYS A 175 12.62 -8.68 8.16
C CYS A 175 13.13 -8.40 9.58
N ALA A 176 12.68 -7.34 10.23
CA ALA A 176 13.05 -6.95 11.59
C ALA A 176 12.15 -7.57 12.68
N LEU A 177 11.16 -8.39 12.28
CA LEU A 177 10.26 -9.13 13.16
C LEU A 177 10.96 -10.36 13.75
#